data_c52e520138b55d2a00ec75e38d195b60
#
_entry.id   c52e520138b55d2a00ec75e38d195b60
#
_cell.length_a   1.000
_cell.length_b   1.000
_cell.length_c   1.000
_cell.angle_alpha   90.00
_cell.angle_beta   90.00
_cell.angle_gamma   90.00
#
_symmetry.space_group_name_H-M   'P 1'
#
loop_
_entity.id
_entity.type
_entity.pdbx_description
1 polymer ?
#
loop_
_entity_poly.entity_id
_entity_poly.type
_entity_poly.pdbx_seq_one_letter_code
_entity_poly.pdbx_strand_id
1 'polypeptide(L)'
;SGGLNWNSGYRYIALFQIALSAVLFCSLPLWHKRPDAAPDGTAPKALTLPQVFALPGVKEVMLCFFCYCALETTAGLWASSYLTLVRQVPAQTAASFASLFYIGITVGRGVCGFLTLKLSDDQMIRLGFAVLGVGIAALLLPGAQAFALAGLVLVGLGCAPIYPSVIHATPAHFGVQNSQAVIGIQMSSAYVGNLA
;
A
#
# COMPACT_ATOMS: atom_id res chain seq x y z
N SER A 1 29.07 -24.90 -6.80
CA SER A 1 28.33 -23.63 -6.54
C SER A 1 27.19 -23.51 -7.54
N GLY A 2 26.03 -24.03 -7.17
CA GLY A 2 24.78 -23.94 -7.95
C GLY A 2 24.15 -22.57 -7.83
N GLY A 3 24.73 -21.58 -8.50
CA GLY A 3 24.13 -20.27 -8.60
C GLY A 3 22.85 -20.33 -9.45
N LEU A 4 21.70 -20.16 -8.81
CA LEU A 4 20.45 -19.91 -9.53
C LEU A 4 20.68 -18.68 -10.42
N ASN A 5 20.65 -18.87 -11.74
CA ASN A 5 20.74 -17.78 -12.68
C ASN A 5 19.60 -16.78 -12.38
N TRP A 6 19.87 -15.47 -12.43
CA TRP A 6 18.87 -14.41 -12.22
C TRP A 6 17.60 -14.66 -13.06
N ASN A 7 17.73 -15.26 -14.24
CA ASN A 7 16.61 -15.68 -15.11
C ASN A 7 15.68 -16.73 -14.45
N SER A 8 16.18 -17.53 -13.52
CA SER A 8 15.36 -18.56 -12.88
C SER A 8 14.29 -17.94 -11.99
N GLY A 9 14.61 -16.87 -11.27
CA GLY A 9 13.63 -16.12 -10.46
C GLY A 9 12.46 -15.58 -11.30
N TYR A 10 12.76 -14.98 -12.44
CA TYR A 10 11.72 -14.47 -13.35
C TYR A 10 10.87 -15.59 -13.95
N ARG A 11 11.46 -16.75 -14.26
CA ARG A 11 10.69 -17.92 -14.74
C ARG A 11 9.70 -18.44 -13.70
N TYR A 12 10.11 -18.55 -12.43
CA TYR A 12 9.20 -18.97 -11.37
C TYR A 12 8.06 -17.98 -11.15
N ILE A 13 8.37 -16.67 -11.15
CA ILE A 13 7.36 -15.63 -11.05
C ILE A 13 6.39 -15.70 -12.24
N ALA A 14 6.89 -15.84 -13.47
CA ALA A 14 6.06 -15.96 -14.67
C ALA A 14 5.13 -17.19 -14.61
N LEU A 15 5.64 -18.35 -14.22
CA LEU A 15 4.85 -19.56 -14.07
C LEU A 15 3.74 -19.38 -13.01
N PHE A 16 4.08 -18.77 -11.88
CA PHE A 16 3.10 -18.47 -10.83
C PHE A 16 2.02 -17.51 -11.33
N GLN A 17 2.38 -16.47 -12.07
CA GLN A 17 1.44 -15.51 -12.64
C GLN A 17 0.53 -16.17 -13.68
N ILE A 18 1.06 -17.05 -14.53
CA ILE A 18 0.24 -17.81 -15.49
C ILE A 18 -0.75 -18.72 -14.77
N ALA A 19 -0.31 -19.44 -13.73
CA ALA A 19 -1.18 -20.28 -12.92
C ALA A 19 -2.29 -19.46 -12.24
N LEU A 20 -1.93 -18.31 -11.64
CA LEU A 20 -2.90 -17.41 -11.01
C LEU A 20 -3.91 -16.86 -12.03
N SER A 21 -3.43 -16.46 -13.21
CA SER A 21 -4.31 -15.99 -14.30
C SER A 21 -5.27 -17.09 -14.76
N ALA A 22 -4.79 -18.31 -14.89
CA ALA A 22 -5.65 -19.47 -15.25
C ALA A 22 -6.75 -19.69 -14.18
N VAL A 23 -6.39 -19.63 -12.89
CA VAL A 23 -7.37 -19.74 -11.80
C VAL A 23 -8.41 -18.61 -11.87
N LEU A 24 -7.98 -17.37 -12.12
CA LEU A 24 -8.88 -16.22 -12.26
C LEU A 24 -9.82 -16.40 -13.46
N PHE A 25 -9.31 -16.82 -14.61
CA PHE A 25 -10.14 -17.11 -15.77
C PHE A 25 -11.15 -18.23 -15.51
N CYS A 26 -10.74 -19.31 -14.85
CA CYS A 26 -11.65 -20.39 -14.47
C CYS A 26 -12.72 -19.94 -13.45
N SER A 27 -12.43 -18.93 -12.65
CA SER A 27 -13.35 -18.37 -11.65
C SER A 27 -14.32 -17.33 -12.23
N LEU A 28 -14.14 -16.85 -13.46
CA LEU A 28 -15.02 -15.86 -14.09
C LEU A 28 -16.52 -16.17 -13.97
N PRO A 29 -17.00 -17.42 -14.13
CA PRO A 29 -18.41 -17.75 -13.95
C PRO A 29 -18.95 -17.46 -12.55
N LEU A 30 -18.08 -17.46 -11.52
CA LEU A 30 -18.45 -17.17 -10.14
C LEU A 30 -18.64 -15.66 -9.89
N TRP A 31 -18.14 -14.82 -10.79
CA TRP A 31 -18.17 -13.35 -10.68
C TRP A 31 -19.39 -12.74 -11.39
N HIS A 32 -20.41 -13.54 -11.69
CA HIS A 32 -21.65 -13.00 -12.23
C HIS A 32 -22.20 -11.97 -11.25
N LYS A 33 -22.21 -10.71 -11.69
CA LYS A 33 -22.92 -9.65 -10.96
C LYS A 33 -24.38 -10.10 -10.81
N ARG A 34 -24.83 -10.32 -9.59
CA ARG A 34 -26.26 -10.21 -9.31
C ARG A 34 -26.63 -8.79 -9.70
N PRO A 35 -27.61 -8.57 -10.57
CA PRO A 35 -28.14 -7.24 -10.76
C PRO A 35 -28.61 -6.82 -9.38
N ASP A 36 -27.94 -5.87 -8.74
CA ASP A 36 -28.51 -5.13 -7.64
C ASP A 36 -29.66 -4.39 -8.28
N ALA A 37 -30.84 -4.99 -8.22
CA ALA A 37 -32.10 -4.37 -8.55
C ALA A 37 -32.27 -3.23 -7.53
N ALA A 38 -31.80 -2.05 -7.89
CA ALA A 38 -32.33 -0.84 -7.29
C ALA A 38 -33.85 -0.90 -7.56
N PRO A 39 -34.70 -0.80 -6.52
CA PRO A 39 -36.14 -0.92 -6.70
C PRO A 39 -36.75 0.09 -7.69
N ASP A 40 -36.04 1.11 -8.07
CA ASP A 40 -36.48 2.24 -8.90
C ASP A 40 -35.61 2.52 -10.11
N GLY A 41 -35.11 1.58 -10.85
CA GLY A 41 -34.64 1.78 -12.24
C GLY A 41 -33.69 2.96 -12.57
N THR A 42 -33.36 3.81 -11.63
CA THR A 42 -32.44 4.93 -11.74
C THR A 42 -31.06 4.52 -11.27
N ALA A 43 -30.23 4.08 -12.21
CA ALA A 43 -28.79 3.95 -11.93
C ALA A 43 -28.29 5.28 -11.33
N PRO A 44 -27.62 5.28 -10.17
CA PRO A 44 -27.10 6.49 -9.57
C PRO A 44 -26.22 7.21 -10.58
N LYS A 45 -26.56 8.45 -10.89
CA LYS A 45 -25.84 9.28 -11.88
C LYS A 45 -24.41 9.43 -11.40
N ALA A 46 -23.45 8.95 -12.17
CA ALA A 46 -22.04 9.07 -11.83
C ALA A 46 -21.69 10.55 -11.61
N LEU A 47 -21.06 10.86 -10.49
CA LEU A 47 -20.61 12.21 -10.18
C LEU A 47 -19.57 12.66 -11.20
N THR A 48 -19.68 13.92 -11.63
CA THR A 48 -18.63 14.56 -12.42
C THR A 48 -17.42 14.89 -11.53
N LEU A 49 -16.21 14.97 -12.11
CA LEU A 49 -14.99 15.29 -11.36
C LEU A 49 -15.13 16.51 -10.44
N PRO A 50 -15.69 17.68 -10.91
CA PRO A 50 -15.89 18.84 -10.03
C PRO A 50 -16.79 18.54 -8.83
N GLN A 51 -17.82 17.72 -9.01
CA GLN A 51 -18.72 17.33 -7.93
C GLN A 51 -18.04 16.44 -6.90
N VAL A 52 -17.15 15.53 -7.33
CA VAL A 52 -16.37 14.69 -6.41
C VAL A 52 -15.40 15.57 -5.60
N PHE A 53 -14.73 16.54 -6.22
CA PHE A 53 -13.84 17.48 -5.53
C PHE A 53 -14.58 18.44 -4.57
N ALA A 54 -15.88 18.63 -4.75
CA ALA A 54 -16.71 19.42 -3.87
C ALA A 54 -17.17 18.66 -2.61
N LEU A 55 -17.01 17.33 -2.58
CA LEU A 55 -17.33 16.54 -1.40
C LEU A 55 -16.36 16.88 -0.26
N PRO A 56 -16.87 17.14 0.96
CA PRO A 56 -16.02 17.43 2.11
C PRO A 56 -15.14 16.22 2.46
N GLY A 57 -13.87 16.44 2.72
CA GLY A 57 -12.91 15.38 3.06
C GLY A 57 -12.19 14.73 1.88
N VAL A 58 -12.62 14.91 0.63
CA VAL A 58 -11.99 14.30 -0.55
C VAL A 58 -10.57 14.83 -0.78
N LYS A 59 -10.38 16.15 -0.64
CA LYS A 59 -9.05 16.77 -0.84
C LYS A 59 -8.04 16.29 0.21
N GLU A 60 -8.49 16.17 1.44
CA GLU A 60 -7.68 15.70 2.57
C GLU A 60 -7.25 14.24 2.37
N VAL A 61 -8.18 13.39 1.96
CA VAL A 61 -7.87 11.98 1.66
C VAL A 61 -6.94 11.85 0.47
N MET A 62 -7.13 12.66 -0.58
CA MET A 62 -6.21 12.70 -1.73
C MET A 62 -4.80 13.09 -1.32
N LEU A 63 -4.66 14.16 -0.52
CA LEU A 63 -3.36 14.60 -0.02
C LEU A 63 -2.71 13.52 0.84
N CYS A 64 -3.49 12.88 1.71
CA CYS A 64 -3.03 11.77 2.54
C CYS A 64 -2.50 10.61 1.67
N PHE A 65 -3.25 10.22 0.63
CA PHE A 65 -2.84 9.16 -0.29
C PHE A 65 -1.60 9.51 -1.10
N PHE A 66 -1.52 10.75 -1.59
CA PHE A 66 -0.33 11.26 -2.26
C PHE A 66 0.91 11.16 -1.37
N CYS A 67 0.86 11.72 -0.17
CA CYS A 67 1.99 11.72 0.77
C CYS A 67 2.37 10.30 1.19
N TYR A 68 1.39 9.44 1.44
CA TYR A 68 1.62 8.06 1.81
C TYR A 68 2.34 7.29 0.69
N CYS A 69 1.84 7.37 -0.56
CA CYS A 69 2.44 6.67 -1.68
C CYS A 69 3.83 7.22 -2.04
N ALA A 70 4.02 8.54 -1.98
CA ALA A 70 5.33 9.16 -2.15
C ALA A 70 6.33 8.63 -1.11
N LEU A 71 5.93 8.53 0.16
CA LEU A 71 6.76 8.01 1.23
C LEU A 71 7.08 6.51 1.03
N GLU A 72 6.07 5.68 0.70
CA GLU A 72 6.26 4.25 0.46
C GLU A 72 7.24 4.01 -0.69
N THR A 73 7.06 4.73 -1.80
CA THR A 73 7.93 4.63 -2.98
C THR A 73 9.34 5.13 -2.68
N THR A 74 9.46 6.28 -1.99
CA THR A 74 10.77 6.81 -1.56
C THR A 74 11.50 5.82 -0.66
N ALA A 75 10.82 5.26 0.34
CA ALA A 75 11.43 4.26 1.21
C ALA A 75 11.87 3.00 0.44
N GLY A 76 11.04 2.52 -0.50
CA GLY A 76 11.35 1.35 -1.31
C GLY A 76 12.54 1.56 -2.26
N LEU A 77 12.61 2.71 -2.92
CA LEU A 77 13.63 2.99 -3.94
C LEU A 77 14.95 3.50 -3.33
N TRP A 78 14.89 4.35 -2.31
CA TRP A 78 16.07 5.07 -1.81
C TRP A 78 16.69 4.46 -0.55
N ALA A 79 16.06 3.44 0.08
CA ALA A 79 16.60 2.80 1.29
C ALA A 79 18.04 2.31 1.11
N SER A 80 18.34 1.62 -0.01
CA SER A 80 19.68 1.13 -0.30
C SER A 80 20.69 2.26 -0.47
N SER A 81 20.31 3.32 -1.21
CA SER A 81 21.15 4.50 -1.41
C SER A 81 21.42 5.23 -0.09
N TYR A 82 20.40 5.41 0.74
CA TYR A 82 20.54 6.01 2.07
C TYR A 82 21.52 5.20 2.95
N LEU A 83 21.36 3.89 2.99
CA LEU A 83 22.24 3.02 3.77
C LEU A 83 23.68 3.08 3.29
N THR A 84 23.89 3.15 1.96
CA THR A 84 25.24 3.21 1.39
C THR A 84 25.88 4.56 1.56
N LEU A 85 25.18 5.65 1.23
CA LEU A 85 25.76 7.00 1.18
C LEU A 85 25.85 7.66 2.56
N VAL A 86 24.83 7.45 3.40
CA VAL A 86 24.74 8.12 4.72
C VAL A 86 25.25 7.23 5.84
N ARG A 87 24.91 5.94 5.80
CA ARG A 87 25.29 4.96 6.85
C ARG A 87 26.58 4.19 6.54
N GLN A 88 27.20 4.45 5.37
CA GLN A 88 28.46 3.81 4.94
C GLN A 88 28.40 2.27 4.92
N VAL A 89 27.22 1.70 4.67
CA VAL A 89 27.02 0.26 4.55
C VAL A 89 27.49 -0.19 3.16
N PRO A 90 28.24 -1.29 3.03
CA PRO A 90 28.62 -1.82 1.72
C PRO A 90 27.41 -2.05 0.82
N ALA A 91 27.48 -1.66 -0.46
CA ALA A 91 26.33 -1.63 -1.38
C ALA A 91 25.57 -2.97 -1.47
N GLN A 92 26.30 -4.09 -1.48
CA GLN A 92 25.69 -5.42 -1.52
C GLN A 92 24.87 -5.72 -0.25
N THR A 93 25.38 -5.32 0.91
CA THR A 93 24.69 -5.47 2.19
C THR A 93 23.51 -4.51 2.29
N ALA A 94 23.67 -3.27 1.81
CA ALA A 94 22.62 -2.27 1.78
C ALA A 94 21.43 -2.70 0.93
N ALA A 95 21.66 -3.33 -0.23
CA ALA A 95 20.61 -3.89 -1.07
C ALA A 95 19.82 -5.01 -0.35
N SER A 96 20.52 -5.89 0.37
CA SER A 96 19.84 -6.91 1.19
C SER A 96 19.04 -6.32 2.34
N PHE A 97 19.55 -5.26 2.96
CA PHE A 97 18.88 -4.58 4.07
C PHE A 97 17.66 -3.76 3.61
N ALA A 98 17.71 -3.18 2.40
CA ALA A 98 16.54 -2.50 1.82
C ALA A 98 15.35 -3.46 1.66
N SER A 99 15.59 -4.76 1.47
CA SER A 99 14.51 -5.76 1.40
C SER A 99 13.73 -5.90 2.71
N LEU A 100 14.29 -5.49 3.86
CA LEU A 100 13.62 -5.52 5.15
C LEU A 100 12.36 -4.64 5.17
N PHE A 101 12.34 -3.56 4.41
CA PHE A 101 11.16 -2.74 4.22
C PHE A 101 10.00 -3.56 3.63
N TYR A 102 10.25 -4.33 2.57
CA TYR A 102 9.24 -5.18 1.94
C TYR A 102 8.82 -6.36 2.82
N ILE A 103 9.75 -6.92 3.61
CA ILE A 103 9.42 -7.91 4.65
C ILE A 103 8.47 -7.29 5.67
N GLY A 104 8.75 -6.05 6.12
CA GLY A 104 7.87 -5.31 7.01
C GLY A 104 6.45 -5.14 6.44
N ILE A 105 6.32 -4.74 5.17
CA ILE A 105 5.00 -4.63 4.50
C ILE A 105 4.30 -6.00 4.44
N THR A 106 5.02 -7.05 4.05
CA THR A 106 4.43 -8.38 3.88
C THR A 106 3.93 -8.95 5.21
N VAL A 107 4.75 -8.90 6.24
CA VAL A 107 4.37 -9.33 7.59
C VAL A 107 3.23 -8.44 8.13
N GLY A 108 3.36 -7.12 7.93
CA GLY A 108 2.33 -6.16 8.33
C GLY A 108 0.98 -6.46 7.70
N ARG A 109 0.91 -6.76 6.41
CA ARG A 109 -0.35 -7.14 5.74
C ARG A 109 -0.94 -8.43 6.29
N GLY A 110 -0.11 -9.42 6.61
CA GLY A 110 -0.55 -10.64 7.27
C GLY A 110 -1.15 -10.35 8.65
N VAL A 111 -0.47 -9.54 9.46
CA VAL A 111 -0.95 -9.15 10.79
C VAL A 111 -2.22 -8.31 10.71
N CYS A 112 -2.31 -7.38 9.75
CA CYS A 112 -3.50 -6.55 9.54
C CYS A 112 -4.75 -7.38 9.28
N GLY A 113 -4.65 -8.51 8.56
CA GLY A 113 -5.78 -9.41 8.33
C GLY A 113 -6.42 -9.92 9.63
N PHE A 114 -5.65 -10.10 10.68
CA PHE A 114 -6.17 -10.47 12.01
C PHE A 114 -6.61 -9.25 12.83
N LEU A 115 -5.91 -8.13 12.71
CA LEU A 115 -6.23 -6.92 13.45
C LEU A 115 -7.55 -6.30 13.01
N THR A 116 -7.92 -6.38 11.73
CA THR A 116 -9.21 -5.90 11.20
C THR A 116 -10.42 -6.57 11.82
N LEU A 117 -10.25 -7.75 12.45
CA LEU A 117 -11.31 -8.42 13.22
C LEU A 117 -11.63 -7.71 14.53
N LYS A 118 -10.73 -6.86 15.04
CA LYS A 118 -10.83 -6.22 16.35
C LYS A 118 -10.75 -4.69 16.31
N LEU A 119 -10.13 -4.14 15.29
CA LEU A 119 -9.87 -2.70 15.16
C LEU A 119 -10.68 -2.14 14.00
N SER A 120 -11.19 -0.92 14.18
CA SER A 120 -11.82 -0.15 13.11
C SER A 120 -10.77 0.37 12.11
N ASP A 121 -11.21 0.75 10.91
CA ASP A 121 -10.33 1.33 9.88
C ASP A 121 -9.58 2.56 10.39
N ASP A 122 -10.25 3.46 11.12
CA ASP A 122 -9.62 4.64 11.72
C ASP A 122 -8.52 4.28 12.73
N GLN A 123 -8.75 3.24 13.53
CA GLN A 123 -7.74 2.76 14.49
C GLN A 123 -6.56 2.14 13.76
N MET A 124 -6.81 1.38 12.68
CA MET A 124 -5.77 0.78 11.84
C MET A 124 -4.92 1.86 11.17
N ILE A 125 -5.54 2.92 10.63
CA ILE A 125 -4.83 4.05 10.01
C ILE A 125 -3.96 4.76 11.04
N ARG A 126 -4.51 5.08 12.23
CA ARG A 126 -3.75 5.74 13.30
C ARG A 126 -2.58 4.88 13.79
N LEU A 127 -2.81 3.58 13.97
CA LEU A 127 -1.74 2.62 14.34
C LEU A 127 -0.65 2.60 13.26
N GLY A 128 -1.03 2.53 11.98
CA GLY A 128 -0.10 2.57 10.86
C GLY A 128 0.78 3.81 10.89
N PHE A 129 0.18 5.00 11.03
CA PHE A 129 0.94 6.26 11.13
C PHE A 129 1.83 6.34 12.37
N ALA A 130 1.39 5.83 13.51
CA ALA A 130 2.21 5.80 14.73
C ALA A 130 3.44 4.91 14.54
N VAL A 131 3.26 3.69 14.04
CA VAL A 131 4.36 2.75 13.77
C VAL A 131 5.31 3.31 12.70
N LEU A 132 4.76 3.92 11.64
CA LEU A 132 5.51 4.59 10.59
C LEU A 132 6.38 5.72 11.17
N GLY A 133 5.82 6.59 12.01
CA GLY A 133 6.54 7.68 12.65
C GLY A 133 7.69 7.18 13.53
N VAL A 134 7.47 6.15 14.32
CA VAL A 134 8.53 5.50 15.12
C VAL A 134 9.60 4.89 14.21
N GLY A 135 9.20 4.24 13.11
CA GLY A 135 10.12 3.67 12.13
C GLY A 135 11.01 4.72 11.48
N ILE A 136 10.44 5.86 11.06
CA ILE A 136 11.20 6.99 10.49
C ILE A 136 12.14 7.57 11.54
N ALA A 137 11.67 7.78 12.76
CA ALA A 137 12.52 8.27 13.85
C ALA A 137 13.72 7.33 14.09
N ALA A 138 13.49 6.02 14.17
CA ALA A 138 14.54 5.03 14.32
C ALA A 138 15.53 5.03 13.13
N LEU A 139 15.01 5.17 11.90
CA LEU A 139 15.83 5.23 10.69
C LEU A 139 16.78 6.44 10.68
N LEU A 140 16.31 7.57 11.18
CA LEU A 140 17.06 8.84 11.19
C LEU A 140 17.99 8.99 12.41
N LEU A 141 17.78 8.20 13.49
CA LEU A 141 18.64 8.27 14.67
C LEU A 141 20.11 8.03 14.30
N PRO A 142 21.04 8.91 14.69
CA PRO A 142 22.46 8.65 14.56
C PRO A 142 22.88 7.52 15.50
N GLY A 143 23.82 6.68 15.09
CA GLY A 143 24.35 5.61 15.94
C GLY A 143 24.36 4.25 15.27
N ALA A 144 24.03 3.20 16.04
CA ALA A 144 24.16 1.83 15.59
C ALA A 144 23.31 1.53 14.35
N GLN A 145 23.90 0.82 13.39
CA GLN A 145 23.23 0.36 12.17
C GLN A 145 21.93 -0.41 12.44
N ALA A 146 21.84 -1.08 13.61
CA ALA A 146 20.65 -1.78 14.04
C ALA A 146 19.39 -0.89 14.09
N PHE A 147 19.52 0.40 14.46
CA PHE A 147 18.38 1.33 14.46
C PHE A 147 17.86 1.60 13.05
N ALA A 148 18.76 1.74 12.07
CA ALA A 148 18.35 1.93 10.68
C ALA A 148 17.63 0.69 10.12
N LEU A 149 18.11 -0.51 10.46
CA LEU A 149 17.49 -1.76 10.03
C LEU A 149 16.11 -1.98 10.66
N ALA A 150 16.01 -1.78 11.99
CA ALA A 150 14.73 -1.83 12.69
C ALA A 150 13.77 -0.77 12.16
N GLY A 151 14.26 0.43 11.87
CA GLY A 151 13.50 1.51 11.26
C GLY A 151 12.88 1.11 9.92
N LEU A 152 13.63 0.47 9.02
CA LEU A 152 13.10 -0.01 7.73
C LEU A 152 11.97 -1.03 7.89
N VAL A 153 12.12 -1.98 8.81
CA VAL A 153 11.05 -2.95 9.11
C VAL A 153 9.82 -2.25 9.66
N LEU A 154 9.99 -1.31 10.61
CA LEU A 154 8.89 -0.56 11.20
C LEU A 154 8.19 0.34 10.19
N VAL A 155 8.93 1.00 9.28
CA VAL A 155 8.34 1.78 8.19
C VAL A 155 7.47 0.89 7.32
N GLY A 156 7.96 -0.30 6.93
CA GLY A 156 7.17 -1.27 6.17
C GLY A 156 5.93 -1.76 6.92
N LEU A 157 6.07 -2.10 8.21
CA LEU A 157 4.95 -2.51 9.06
C LEU A 157 3.89 -1.40 9.19
N GLY A 158 4.34 -0.14 9.34
CA GLY A 158 3.44 1.02 9.44
C GLY A 158 2.71 1.33 8.14
N CYS A 159 3.36 1.13 6.99
CA CYS A 159 2.73 1.29 5.67
C CYS A 159 1.62 0.25 5.42
N ALA A 160 1.76 -0.95 5.95
CA ALA A 160 0.91 -2.08 5.61
C ALA A 160 -0.61 -1.85 5.82
N PRO A 161 -1.09 -1.29 6.95
CA PRO A 161 -2.52 -1.10 7.20
C PRO A 161 -3.12 0.13 6.49
N ILE A 162 -2.33 1.14 6.18
CA ILE A 162 -2.85 2.47 5.78
C ILE A 162 -3.65 2.37 4.47
N TYR A 163 -3.05 1.84 3.42
CA TYR A 163 -3.69 1.76 2.10
C TYR A 163 -5.01 0.99 2.12
N PRO A 164 -5.07 -0.27 2.60
CA PRO A 164 -6.31 -1.03 2.58
C PRO A 164 -7.38 -0.42 3.48
N SER A 165 -7.02 0.11 4.65
CA SER A 165 -8.00 0.70 5.58
C SER A 165 -8.60 2.00 5.05
N VAL A 166 -7.83 2.85 4.37
CA VAL A 166 -8.38 4.08 3.75
C VAL A 166 -9.36 3.73 2.63
N ILE A 167 -9.04 2.76 1.77
CA ILE A 167 -9.95 2.30 0.71
C ILE A 167 -11.22 1.69 1.31
N HIS A 168 -11.08 0.85 2.35
CA HIS A 168 -12.21 0.19 2.99
C HIS A 168 -13.12 1.19 3.72
N ALA A 169 -12.56 2.24 4.32
CA ALA A 169 -13.32 3.29 4.98
C ALA A 169 -14.06 4.24 4.01
N THR A 170 -13.68 4.29 2.73
CA THR A 170 -14.23 5.25 1.77
C THR A 170 -15.76 5.19 1.61
N PRO A 171 -16.40 4.01 1.49
CA PRO A 171 -17.86 3.94 1.40
C PRO A 171 -18.59 4.43 2.65
N ALA A 172 -18.00 4.23 3.83
CA ALA A 172 -18.58 4.69 5.10
C ALA A 172 -18.53 6.21 5.24
N HIS A 173 -17.47 6.86 4.74
CA HIS A 173 -17.29 8.31 4.86
C HIS A 173 -17.95 9.10 3.73
N PHE A 174 -17.98 8.59 2.51
CA PHE A 174 -18.46 9.32 1.32
C PHE A 174 -19.77 8.76 0.74
N GLY A 175 -20.29 7.69 1.33
CA GLY A 175 -21.47 6.98 0.83
C GLY A 175 -21.13 5.97 -0.27
N VAL A 176 -21.88 4.87 -0.31
CA VAL A 176 -21.65 3.76 -1.25
C VAL A 176 -21.76 4.22 -2.70
N GLN A 177 -22.73 5.12 -3.00
CA GLN A 177 -22.98 5.66 -4.34
C GLN A 177 -21.81 6.51 -4.88
N ASN A 178 -21.03 7.14 -4.00
CA ASN A 178 -19.92 8.03 -4.37
C ASN A 178 -18.55 7.30 -4.30
N SER A 179 -18.51 6.15 -3.63
CA SER A 179 -17.26 5.48 -3.26
C SER A 179 -16.38 5.15 -4.47
N GLN A 180 -16.98 4.69 -5.58
CA GLN A 180 -16.20 4.36 -6.78
C GLN A 180 -15.51 5.58 -7.38
N ALA A 181 -16.19 6.72 -7.44
CA ALA A 181 -15.61 7.95 -7.96
C ALA A 181 -14.50 8.49 -7.03
N VAL A 182 -14.71 8.44 -5.71
CA VAL A 182 -13.72 8.87 -4.72
C VAL A 182 -12.49 7.96 -4.75
N ILE A 183 -12.68 6.63 -4.80
CA ILE A 183 -11.57 5.67 -4.92
C ILE A 183 -10.78 5.91 -6.21
N GLY A 184 -11.45 6.20 -7.33
CA GLY A 184 -10.78 6.53 -8.59
C GLY A 184 -9.84 7.73 -8.45
N ILE A 185 -10.27 8.79 -7.75
CA ILE A 185 -9.44 9.98 -7.50
C ILE A 185 -8.32 9.67 -6.49
N GLN A 186 -8.58 8.89 -5.44
CA GLN A 186 -7.56 8.43 -4.50
C GLN A 186 -6.44 7.67 -5.24
N MET A 187 -6.81 6.75 -6.14
CA MET A 187 -5.84 6.01 -6.96
C MET A 187 -5.04 6.94 -7.87
N SER A 188 -5.68 7.92 -8.51
CA SER A 188 -4.99 8.91 -9.33
C SER A 188 -3.96 9.70 -8.51
N SER A 189 -4.34 10.11 -7.31
CA SER A 189 -3.45 10.80 -6.37
C SER A 189 -2.28 9.91 -5.93
N ALA A 190 -2.53 8.62 -5.67
CA ALA A 190 -1.50 7.63 -5.35
C ALA A 190 -0.47 7.50 -6.47
N TYR A 191 -0.91 7.39 -7.72
CA TYR A 191 0.01 7.31 -8.88
C TYR A 191 0.87 8.56 -9.01
N VAL A 192 0.30 9.76 -8.80
CA VAL A 192 1.09 11.00 -8.79
C VAL A 192 2.11 10.99 -7.64
N GLY A 193 1.72 10.51 -6.45
CA GLY A 193 2.64 10.34 -5.32
C GLY A 193 3.79 9.38 -5.59
N ASN A 194 3.55 8.31 -6.36
CA ASN A 194 4.59 7.35 -6.73
C ASN A 194 5.61 7.92 -7.74
N LEU A 195 5.29 9.03 -8.41
CA LEU A 195 6.17 9.70 -9.37
C LEU A 195 6.96 10.86 -8.75
N ALA A 196 6.61 11.27 -7.53
CA ALA A 196 7.24 12.39 -6.83
C ALA A 196 8.51 11.93 -6.09
#